data_a66e2b9395cf036e3400ab59d360ca1b
#
_entry.id   a66e2b9395cf036e3400ab59d360ca1b
#
_cell.length_a   1.000
_cell.length_b   1.000
_cell.length_c   1.000
_cell.angle_alpha   90.00
_cell.angle_beta   90.00
_cell.angle_gamma   90.00
#
_symmetry.space_group_name_H-M   'P 1'
#
loop_
_entity.id
_entity.type
_entity.pdbx_description
1 polymer ?
#
loop_
_entity_poly.entity_id
_entity_poly.type
_entity_poly.pdbx_seq_one_letter_code
_entity_poly.pdbx_strand_id
1 'polypeptide(L)'
;MNPVLLLDTNVWSHLILGDAAKQDKVITQLAALRLKYPGAARATSGICIAECLVAARRLPDAADAARFEALFWTELNSADVTVVAVTPQVLDHAAALRADRLKLAARGGSQPAGPDGGKLSMPDAIIAASCFDFDPPAILVTENDSDFRYVEEGIQKTVAGLVVERVG
;
A
#
# COMPACT_ATOMS: atom_id res chain seq x y z
N MET A 1 -1.72 -1.96 -21.98
CA MET A 1 -1.03 -2.70 -20.92
C MET A 1 -2.06 -3.15 -19.88
N ASN A 2 -1.86 -4.30 -19.24
CA ASN A 2 -2.73 -4.71 -18.16
C ASN A 2 -2.48 -3.82 -16.93
N PRO A 3 -3.53 -3.46 -16.17
CA PRO A 3 -3.34 -2.70 -14.94
C PRO A 3 -2.52 -3.49 -13.93
N VAL A 4 -1.87 -2.78 -13.01
CA VAL A 4 -1.12 -3.36 -11.90
C VAL A 4 -1.78 -2.95 -10.60
N LEU A 5 -2.00 -3.90 -9.69
CA LEU A 5 -2.50 -3.67 -8.33
C LEU A 5 -1.31 -3.72 -7.38
N LEU A 6 -0.89 -2.58 -6.86
CA LEU A 6 0.16 -2.49 -5.85
C LEU A 6 -0.46 -2.64 -4.46
N LEU A 7 -0.17 -3.75 -3.80
CA LEU A 7 -0.71 -4.10 -2.50
C LEU A 7 0.13 -3.48 -1.38
N ASP A 8 -0.54 -2.75 -0.50
CA ASP A 8 0.03 -2.13 0.70
C ASP A 8 0.34 -3.18 1.79
N THR A 9 1.15 -2.83 2.76
CA THR A 9 1.55 -3.63 3.92
C THR A 9 0.36 -4.22 4.66
N ASN A 10 -0.68 -3.42 4.90
CA ASN A 10 -1.88 -3.86 5.61
C ASN A 10 -2.62 -4.98 4.86
N VAL A 11 -2.68 -4.90 3.54
CA VAL A 11 -3.31 -5.93 2.69
C VAL A 11 -2.55 -7.25 2.81
N TRP A 12 -1.22 -7.21 2.72
CA TRP A 12 -0.38 -8.40 2.93
C TRP A 12 -0.51 -8.99 4.32
N SER A 13 -0.47 -8.13 5.35
CA SER A 13 -0.62 -8.57 6.74
C SER A 13 -1.94 -9.28 6.97
N HIS A 14 -3.04 -8.77 6.40
CA HIS A 14 -4.35 -9.41 6.53
C HIS A 14 -4.47 -10.70 5.73
N LEU A 15 -3.86 -10.78 4.55
CA LEU A 15 -3.84 -12.01 3.76
C LEU A 15 -3.14 -13.17 4.46
N ILE A 16 -2.13 -12.88 5.29
CA ILE A 16 -1.23 -13.90 5.83
C ILE A 16 -1.38 -14.04 7.36
N LEU A 17 -1.54 -12.94 8.11
CA LEU A 17 -1.67 -12.92 9.57
C LEU A 17 -3.10 -12.71 10.06
N GLY A 18 -4.01 -12.30 9.20
CA GLY A 18 -5.40 -12.02 9.59
C GLY A 18 -6.08 -13.27 10.17
N ASP A 19 -7.00 -13.06 11.09
CA ASP A 19 -7.97 -14.09 11.40
C ASP A 19 -8.77 -14.48 10.14
N ALA A 20 -9.42 -15.65 10.16
CA ALA A 20 -10.12 -16.17 8.98
C ALA A 20 -11.13 -15.17 8.39
N ALA A 21 -11.83 -14.40 9.24
CA ALA A 21 -12.83 -13.45 8.77
C ALA A 21 -12.19 -12.27 8.01
N LYS A 22 -11.06 -11.77 8.50
CA LYS A 22 -10.29 -10.72 7.81
C LYS A 22 -9.67 -11.22 6.51
N GLN A 23 -9.09 -12.41 6.53
CA GLN A 23 -8.54 -13.04 5.32
C GLN A 23 -9.62 -13.18 4.25
N ASP A 24 -10.77 -13.76 4.58
CA ASP A 24 -11.89 -13.97 3.65
C ASP A 24 -12.41 -12.66 3.08
N LYS A 25 -12.50 -11.62 3.90
CA LYS A 25 -12.91 -10.29 3.47
C LYS A 25 -11.93 -9.70 2.45
N VAL A 26 -10.63 -9.71 2.73
CA VAL A 26 -9.60 -9.20 1.82
C VAL A 26 -9.56 -10.02 0.53
N ILE A 27 -9.61 -11.35 0.62
CA ILE A 27 -9.65 -12.23 -0.56
C ILE A 27 -10.85 -11.90 -1.45
N THR A 28 -12.05 -11.76 -0.85
CA THR A 28 -13.28 -11.41 -1.59
C THR A 28 -13.14 -10.06 -2.29
N GLN A 29 -12.58 -9.07 -1.63
CA GLN A 29 -12.40 -7.74 -2.21
C GLN A 29 -11.33 -7.72 -3.31
N LEU A 30 -10.23 -8.45 -3.13
CA LEU A 30 -9.23 -8.61 -4.20
C LEU A 30 -9.80 -9.35 -5.41
N ALA A 31 -10.68 -10.33 -5.19
CA ALA A 31 -11.41 -11.00 -6.29
C ALA A 31 -12.32 -10.00 -7.04
N ALA A 32 -13.03 -9.13 -6.31
CA ALA A 32 -13.82 -8.06 -6.92
C ALA A 32 -12.96 -7.07 -7.72
N LEU A 33 -11.78 -6.70 -7.21
CA LEU A 33 -10.83 -5.85 -7.95
C LEU A 33 -10.31 -6.54 -9.21
N ARG A 34 -10.06 -7.84 -9.20
CA ARG A 34 -9.70 -8.60 -10.41
C ARG A 34 -10.81 -8.61 -11.47
N LEU A 35 -12.07 -8.60 -11.05
CA LEU A 35 -13.20 -8.44 -11.97
C LEU A 35 -13.30 -7.03 -12.53
N LYS A 36 -13.02 -6.01 -11.70
CA LYS A 36 -12.99 -4.59 -12.09
C LYS A 36 -11.81 -4.29 -13.03
N TYR A 37 -10.68 -4.94 -12.82
CA TYR A 37 -9.43 -4.77 -13.55
C TYR A 37 -8.96 -6.11 -14.16
N PRO A 38 -9.60 -6.58 -15.25
CA PRO A 38 -9.28 -7.88 -15.83
C PRO A 38 -7.82 -7.97 -16.29
N GLY A 39 -7.16 -9.07 -15.95
CA GLY A 39 -5.76 -9.31 -16.29
C GLY A 39 -4.76 -8.51 -15.44
N ALA A 40 -5.21 -7.85 -14.36
CA ALA A 40 -4.32 -7.12 -13.49
C ALA A 40 -3.28 -8.05 -12.83
N ALA A 41 -2.01 -7.66 -12.92
CA ALA A 41 -0.91 -8.25 -12.16
C ALA A 41 -0.88 -7.67 -10.75
N ARG A 42 -0.25 -8.39 -9.81
CA ARG A 42 0.00 -7.90 -8.46
C ARG A 42 1.42 -7.33 -8.35
N ALA A 43 1.57 -6.29 -7.54
CA ALA A 43 2.86 -5.75 -7.17
C ALA A 43 2.91 -5.41 -5.68
N THR A 44 4.10 -5.24 -5.15
CA THR A 44 4.35 -4.68 -3.82
C THR A 44 5.62 -3.85 -3.81
N SER A 45 5.74 -2.93 -2.87
CA SER A 45 6.96 -2.17 -2.67
C SER A 45 7.93 -2.92 -1.74
N GLY A 46 9.23 -2.77 -1.94
CA GLY A 46 10.25 -3.30 -1.03
C GLY A 46 10.09 -2.82 0.41
N ILE A 47 9.49 -1.65 0.65
CA ILE A 47 9.19 -1.18 2.01
C ILE A 47 8.09 -2.03 2.67
N CYS A 48 7.06 -2.45 1.92
CA CYS A 48 6.02 -3.35 2.44
C CYS A 48 6.61 -4.67 2.91
N ILE A 49 7.60 -5.20 2.18
CA ILE A 49 8.32 -6.42 2.58
C ILE A 49 8.99 -6.21 3.94
N ALA A 50 9.73 -5.10 4.10
CA ALA A 50 10.41 -4.80 5.36
C ALA A 50 9.42 -4.67 6.52
N GLU A 51 8.30 -3.98 6.34
CA GLU A 51 7.27 -3.80 7.36
C GLU A 51 6.59 -5.13 7.73
N CYS A 52 6.25 -5.96 6.76
CA CYS A 52 5.69 -7.30 7.01
C CYS A 52 6.66 -8.19 7.79
N LEU A 53 7.95 -8.19 7.44
CA LEU A 53 8.96 -8.95 8.16
C LEU A 53 9.16 -8.43 9.60
N VAL A 54 9.10 -7.11 9.81
CA VAL A 54 9.12 -6.53 11.16
C VAL A 54 7.89 -6.98 11.95
N ALA A 55 6.70 -6.95 11.35
CA ALA A 55 5.48 -7.42 11.99
C ALA A 55 5.57 -8.90 12.39
N ALA A 56 6.08 -9.76 11.48
CA ALA A 56 6.30 -11.17 11.75
C ALA A 56 7.22 -11.41 12.97
N ARG A 57 8.37 -10.73 12.98
CA ARG A 57 9.40 -10.87 14.04
C ARG A 57 8.96 -10.31 15.40
N ARG A 58 7.86 -9.57 15.45
CA ARG A 58 7.23 -9.09 16.69
C ARG A 58 6.18 -10.04 17.25
N LEU A 59 5.85 -11.11 16.54
CA LEU A 59 4.96 -12.14 17.06
C LEU A 59 5.59 -12.81 18.29
N PRO A 60 4.80 -13.04 19.35
CA PRO A 60 5.33 -13.60 20.61
C PRO A 60 5.78 -15.08 20.43
N ASP A 61 5.19 -15.81 19.50
CA ASP A 61 5.53 -17.20 19.21
C ASP A 61 6.46 -17.28 18.01
N ALA A 62 7.63 -17.92 18.19
CA ALA A 62 8.65 -18.06 17.15
C ALA A 62 8.21 -19.00 16.01
N ALA A 63 7.35 -19.99 16.29
CA ALA A 63 6.84 -20.88 15.26
C ALA A 63 5.82 -20.16 14.36
N ASP A 64 4.97 -19.31 14.96
CA ASP A 64 4.05 -18.45 14.21
C ASP A 64 4.82 -17.42 13.35
N ALA A 65 5.88 -16.83 13.90
CA ALA A 65 6.75 -15.93 13.15
C ALA A 65 7.38 -16.61 11.93
N ALA A 66 7.96 -17.80 12.11
CA ALA A 66 8.57 -18.57 11.04
C ALA A 66 7.52 -19.00 9.99
N ARG A 67 6.35 -19.43 10.42
CA ARG A 67 5.24 -19.79 9.53
C ARG A 67 4.79 -18.59 8.68
N PHE A 68 4.64 -17.43 9.30
CA PHE A 68 4.29 -16.19 8.58
C PHE A 68 5.34 -15.85 7.52
N GLU A 69 6.62 -15.80 7.91
CA GLU A 69 7.70 -15.50 6.96
C GLU A 69 7.69 -16.48 5.77
N ALA A 70 7.50 -17.76 6.02
CA ALA A 70 7.46 -18.78 4.97
C ALA A 70 6.27 -18.58 4.01
N LEU A 71 5.08 -18.30 4.53
CA LEU A 71 3.90 -18.01 3.71
C LEU A 71 4.07 -16.72 2.91
N PHE A 72 4.60 -15.68 3.54
CA PHE A 72 4.83 -14.39 2.90
C PHE A 72 5.80 -14.52 1.72
N TRP A 73 6.93 -15.22 1.91
CA TRP A 73 7.88 -15.48 0.83
C TRP A 73 7.28 -16.35 -0.28
N THR A 74 6.43 -17.32 0.06
CA THR A 74 5.73 -18.14 -0.92
C THR A 74 4.84 -17.28 -1.82
N GLU A 75 4.05 -16.39 -1.24
CA GLU A 75 3.19 -15.47 -1.98
C GLU A 75 4.00 -14.49 -2.83
N LEU A 76 5.08 -13.90 -2.30
CA LEU A 76 5.94 -12.98 -3.05
C LEU A 76 6.65 -13.64 -4.23
N ASN A 77 7.03 -14.90 -4.11
CA ASN A 77 7.68 -15.65 -5.17
C ASN A 77 6.69 -16.22 -6.20
N SER A 78 5.40 -15.97 -6.04
CA SER A 78 4.41 -16.35 -7.05
C SER A 78 4.63 -15.58 -8.35
N ALA A 79 4.35 -16.21 -9.50
CA ALA A 79 4.68 -15.68 -10.82
C ALA A 79 3.96 -14.37 -11.19
N ASP A 80 2.92 -14.00 -10.45
CA ASP A 80 2.10 -12.81 -10.70
C ASP A 80 2.35 -11.64 -9.74
N VAL A 81 3.40 -11.71 -8.90
CA VAL A 81 3.78 -10.62 -8.00
C VAL A 81 5.10 -9.99 -8.41
N THR A 82 5.07 -8.70 -8.70
CA THR A 82 6.26 -7.89 -8.99
C THR A 82 6.68 -7.13 -7.73
N VAL A 83 7.96 -7.22 -7.36
CA VAL A 83 8.52 -6.42 -6.27
C VAL A 83 9.17 -5.17 -6.84
N VAL A 84 8.66 -3.99 -6.46
CA VAL A 84 9.27 -2.70 -6.79
C VAL A 84 10.39 -2.42 -5.80
N ALA A 85 11.61 -2.26 -6.33
CA ALA A 85 12.76 -1.93 -5.51
C ALA A 85 12.69 -0.49 -4.98
N VAL A 86 13.13 -0.28 -3.73
CA VAL A 86 13.25 1.07 -3.16
C VAL A 86 14.54 1.70 -3.68
N THR A 87 14.48 2.26 -4.88
CA THR A 87 15.60 2.93 -5.56
C THR A 87 15.75 4.38 -5.10
N PRO A 88 16.90 5.04 -5.36
CA PRO A 88 17.03 6.47 -5.13
C PRO A 88 15.95 7.31 -5.82
N GLN A 89 15.48 6.91 -7.01
CA GLN A 89 14.41 7.59 -7.74
C GLN A 89 13.07 7.47 -7.00
N VAL A 90 12.74 6.29 -6.49
CA VAL A 90 11.54 6.07 -5.66
C VAL A 90 11.61 6.91 -4.38
N LEU A 91 12.78 6.99 -3.75
CA LEU A 91 12.98 7.81 -2.52
C LEU A 91 12.86 9.31 -2.80
N ASP A 92 13.41 9.81 -3.91
CA ASP A 92 13.29 11.21 -4.32
C ASP A 92 11.82 11.56 -4.59
N HIS A 93 11.11 10.72 -5.33
CA HIS A 93 9.68 10.89 -5.58
C HIS A 93 8.87 10.85 -4.28
N ALA A 94 9.14 9.92 -3.37
CA ALA A 94 8.50 9.84 -2.06
C ALA A 94 8.71 11.11 -1.24
N ALA A 95 9.93 11.66 -1.25
CA ALA A 95 10.24 12.91 -0.58
C ALA A 95 9.45 14.10 -1.16
N ALA A 96 9.29 14.17 -2.49
CA ALA A 96 8.49 15.18 -3.16
C ALA A 96 7.00 15.05 -2.77
N LEU A 97 6.41 13.85 -2.84
CA LEU A 97 5.01 13.60 -2.45
C LEU A 97 4.75 14.02 -0.99
N ARG A 98 5.66 13.67 -0.09
CA ARG A 98 5.56 14.04 1.32
C ARG A 98 5.69 15.56 1.53
N ALA A 99 6.63 16.21 0.85
CA ALA A 99 6.82 17.66 0.92
C ALA A 99 5.59 18.41 0.45
N ASP A 100 4.95 17.97 -0.62
CA ASP A 100 3.73 18.58 -1.13
C ASP A 100 2.55 18.42 -0.17
N ARG A 101 2.43 17.27 0.48
CA ARG A 101 1.44 17.05 1.54
C ARG A 101 1.66 17.99 2.74
N LEU A 102 2.91 18.20 3.16
CA LEU A 102 3.23 19.13 4.24
C LEU A 102 2.90 20.58 3.87
N LYS A 103 3.13 20.99 2.62
CA LYS A 103 2.75 22.33 2.12
C LYS A 103 1.23 22.53 2.11
N LEU A 104 0.47 21.51 1.71
CA LEU A 104 -1.00 21.56 1.73
C LEU A 104 -1.54 21.69 3.15
N ALA A 105 -0.96 20.94 4.12
CA ALA A 105 -1.33 21.06 5.52
C ALA A 105 -1.09 22.47 6.07
N ALA A 106 0.06 23.08 5.73
CA ALA A 106 0.40 24.43 6.18
C ALA A 106 -0.53 25.52 5.60
N ARG A 107 -1.19 25.25 4.48
CA ARG A 107 -2.16 26.19 3.84
C ARG A 107 -3.59 26.06 4.38
N GLY A 108 -3.81 25.29 5.44
CA GLY A 108 -5.14 25.14 6.06
C GLY A 108 -6.08 24.20 5.30
N GLY A 109 -5.55 23.38 4.41
CA GLY A 109 -6.30 22.27 3.82
C GLY A 109 -6.77 21.33 4.94
N SER A 110 -8.08 21.07 5.03
CA SER A 110 -8.62 20.14 6.01
C SER A 110 -8.10 18.74 5.69
N GLN A 111 -7.28 18.21 6.57
CA GLN A 111 -6.78 16.85 6.47
C GLN A 111 -7.68 15.94 7.30
N PRO A 112 -8.00 14.71 6.81
CA PRO A 112 -8.48 13.68 7.71
C PRO A 112 -7.43 13.51 8.81
N ALA A 113 -7.86 13.50 10.05
CA ALA A 113 -6.99 13.30 11.21
C ALA A 113 -6.51 11.84 11.24
N GLY A 114 -5.38 11.57 10.61
CA GLY A 114 -4.62 10.35 10.86
C GLY A 114 -3.81 10.48 12.16
N PRO A 115 -3.28 9.39 12.72
CA PRO A 115 -2.49 9.41 13.95
C PRO A 115 -1.30 10.38 13.89
N ASP A 116 -0.81 10.70 12.69
CA ASP A 116 0.29 11.66 12.45
C ASP A 116 -0.19 13.05 12.01
N GLY A 117 -1.42 13.45 12.34
CA GLY A 117 -1.96 14.76 11.99
C GLY A 117 -2.18 14.95 10.49
N GLY A 118 -2.50 13.87 9.77
CA GLY A 118 -2.78 13.88 8.32
C GLY A 118 -1.53 14.00 7.45
N LYS A 119 -0.35 13.74 8.00
CA LYS A 119 0.91 13.72 7.26
C LYS A 119 1.08 12.34 6.63
N LEU A 120 1.35 12.32 5.32
CA LEU A 120 1.79 11.11 4.65
C LEU A 120 3.09 10.62 5.33
N SER A 121 3.07 9.43 5.93
CA SER A 121 4.28 8.86 6.55
C SER A 121 5.35 8.59 5.49
N MET A 122 6.61 8.39 5.88
CA MET A 122 7.63 8.06 4.88
C MET A 122 7.39 6.69 4.23
N PRO A 123 7.02 5.63 4.96
CA PRO A 123 6.63 4.37 4.33
C PRO A 123 5.48 4.54 3.33
N ASP A 124 4.40 5.22 3.69
CA ASP A 124 3.26 5.44 2.79
C ASP A 124 3.65 6.25 1.55
N ALA A 125 4.54 7.24 1.72
CA ALA A 125 5.09 8.02 0.60
C ALA A 125 5.91 7.13 -0.35
N ILE A 126 6.70 6.18 0.17
CA ILE A 126 7.47 5.23 -0.64
C ILE A 126 6.52 4.27 -1.37
N ILE A 127 5.48 3.78 -0.69
CA ILE A 127 4.46 2.92 -1.31
C ILE A 127 3.77 3.67 -2.46
N ALA A 128 3.31 4.92 -2.21
CA ALA A 128 2.70 5.75 -3.24
C ALA A 128 3.66 6.00 -4.42
N ALA A 129 4.93 6.34 -4.13
CA ALA A 129 5.96 6.56 -5.16
C ALA A 129 6.21 5.31 -6.00
N SER A 130 6.18 4.12 -5.39
CA SER A 130 6.33 2.85 -6.10
C SER A 130 5.24 2.59 -7.15
N CYS A 131 4.05 3.20 -7.00
CA CYS A 131 3.02 3.10 -8.02
C CYS A 131 3.43 3.72 -9.37
N PHE A 132 4.30 4.71 -9.34
CA PHE A 132 4.77 5.43 -10.55
C PHE A 132 5.93 4.73 -11.28
N ASP A 133 6.40 3.59 -10.77
CA ASP A 133 7.33 2.72 -11.52
C ASP A 133 6.63 1.97 -12.67
N PHE A 134 5.32 2.08 -12.78
CA PHE A 134 4.51 1.46 -13.83
C PHE A 134 3.94 2.54 -14.77
N ASP A 135 3.73 2.16 -16.03
CA ASP A 135 3.08 3.00 -17.03
C ASP A 135 1.88 2.24 -17.67
N PRO A 136 0.63 2.65 -17.40
CA PRO A 136 0.22 3.71 -16.46
C PRO A 136 0.54 3.35 -15.00
N PRO A 137 0.53 4.34 -14.08
CA PRO A 137 0.79 4.11 -12.67
C PRO A 137 -0.08 3.01 -12.08
N ALA A 138 0.48 2.20 -11.18
CA ALA A 138 -0.24 1.13 -10.52
C ALA A 138 -1.41 1.67 -9.68
N ILE A 139 -2.45 0.87 -9.53
CA ILE A 139 -3.57 1.12 -8.65
C ILE A 139 -3.13 0.72 -7.24
N LEU A 140 -3.12 1.67 -6.31
CA LEU A 140 -2.79 1.40 -4.93
C LEU A 140 -3.98 0.70 -4.24
N VAL A 141 -3.73 -0.46 -3.66
CA VAL A 141 -4.71 -1.23 -2.88
C VAL A 141 -4.32 -1.18 -1.42
N THR A 142 -5.13 -0.57 -0.58
CA THR A 142 -4.85 -0.35 0.85
C THR A 142 -6.11 -0.52 1.70
N GLU A 143 -5.95 -0.85 2.97
CA GLU A 143 -7.01 -0.79 3.97
C GLU A 143 -7.21 0.65 4.47
N ASN A 144 -6.13 1.41 4.54
CA ASN A 144 -6.12 2.77 5.08
C ASN A 144 -6.02 3.83 3.96
N ASP A 145 -7.09 3.98 3.19
CA ASP A 145 -7.12 4.94 2.08
C ASP A 145 -7.09 6.41 2.53
N SER A 146 -7.36 6.70 3.81
CA SER A 146 -7.32 8.05 4.37
C SER A 146 -5.92 8.68 4.31
N ASP A 147 -4.86 7.88 4.40
CA ASP A 147 -3.48 8.38 4.34
C ASP A 147 -3.11 8.88 2.94
N PHE A 148 -3.78 8.37 1.92
CA PHE A 148 -3.56 8.71 0.51
C PHE A 148 -4.60 9.69 -0.05
N ARG A 149 -5.60 10.11 0.74
CA ARG A 149 -6.64 11.05 0.35
C ARG A 149 -6.51 12.36 1.13
N TYR A 150 -6.98 13.44 0.54
CA TYR A 150 -7.03 14.76 1.17
C TYR A 150 -8.15 15.60 0.55
N VAL A 151 -8.53 16.67 1.22
CA VAL A 151 -9.51 17.65 0.71
C VAL A 151 -8.80 18.95 0.39
N GLU A 152 -8.93 19.43 -0.83
CA GLU A 152 -8.44 20.73 -1.28
C GLU A 152 -9.59 21.48 -1.94
N GLU A 153 -9.85 22.69 -1.46
CA GLU A 153 -10.97 23.53 -1.94
C GLU A 153 -12.34 22.82 -1.92
N GLY A 154 -12.58 21.98 -0.91
CA GLY A 154 -13.80 21.18 -0.78
C GLY A 154 -13.90 19.96 -1.70
N ILE A 155 -12.87 19.66 -2.48
CA ILE A 155 -12.83 18.53 -3.40
C ILE A 155 -11.91 17.44 -2.82
N GLN A 156 -12.42 16.21 -2.76
CA GLN A 156 -11.59 15.06 -2.37
C GLN A 156 -10.63 14.70 -3.49
N LYS A 157 -9.35 14.67 -3.18
CA LYS A 157 -8.25 14.30 -4.09
C LYS A 157 -7.45 13.15 -3.51
N THR A 158 -6.65 12.51 -4.35
CA THR A 158 -5.67 11.51 -3.94
C THR A 158 -4.25 12.05 -4.14
N VAL A 159 -3.28 11.47 -3.42
CA VAL A 159 -1.86 11.82 -3.56
C VAL A 159 -1.45 11.66 -5.03
N ALA A 160 -0.97 12.74 -5.64
CA ALA A 160 -0.52 12.80 -7.03
C ALA A 160 -1.51 12.22 -8.07
N GLY A 161 -2.81 12.21 -7.77
CA GLY A 161 -3.83 11.67 -8.67
C GLY A 161 -3.88 10.14 -8.78
N LEU A 162 -3.23 9.42 -7.86
CA LEU A 162 -3.28 7.95 -7.84
C LEU A 162 -4.71 7.41 -7.75
N VAL A 163 -4.96 6.30 -8.43
CA VAL A 163 -6.15 5.49 -8.19
C VAL A 163 -5.92 4.68 -6.91
N VAL A 164 -6.77 4.90 -5.91
CA VAL A 164 -6.69 4.21 -4.61
C VAL A 164 -7.95 3.40 -4.40
N GLU A 165 -7.79 2.09 -4.24
CA GLU A 165 -8.85 1.14 -3.96
C GLU A 165 -8.75 0.67 -2.51
N ARG A 166 -9.87 0.73 -1.79
CA ARG A 166 -9.92 0.28 -0.40
C ARG A 166 -10.33 -1.18 -0.31
N VAL A 167 -9.60 -1.94 0.51
CA VAL A 167 -9.92 -3.30 0.95
C VAL A 167 -9.82 -3.39 2.47
N GLY A 168 -10.63 -4.20 3.13
CA GLY A 168 -10.61 -4.31 4.60
C GLY A 168 -11.90 -3.89 5.28
#